data_8fcccbe21cd78aaba451b3ba2425a380
#
_entry.id   8fcccbe21cd78aaba451b3ba2425a380
#
_cell.length_a   1.000
_cell.length_b   1.000
_cell.length_c   1.000
_cell.angle_alpha   90.00
_cell.angle_beta   90.00
_cell.angle_gamma   90.00
#
_symmetry.space_group_name_H-M   'P 1'
#
loop_
_entity.id
_entity.type
_entity.pdbx_description
1 polymer ?
#
loop_
_entity_poly.entity_id
_entity_poly.type
_entity_poly.pdbx_seq_one_letter_code
_entity_poly.pdbx_strand_id
1 'polypeptide(L)'
;MAFVDPDSTSGNLVPTAEIIQAFPDENLDSDKLHTNGDFFEAVSFSGSHQAGLQAVVKGDVDVVPISDQILASEIANGNAAEGDVKIIHESGAIPAEAMVVAEHVDQETREKLTEFLTGYDNEAYFTDVIKLPGARFVECDMSDYEEIIELNKIINDF
;
A
#
# COMPACT_ATOMS: atom_id res chain seq x y z
N MET A 1 0.49 16.71 -6.03
CA MET A 1 0.54 15.36 -5.41
C MET A 1 -0.87 14.82 -5.20
N ALA A 2 -1.13 13.56 -5.52
CA ALA A 2 -2.38 12.93 -5.08
C ALA A 2 -2.05 11.62 -4.34
N PHE A 3 -2.35 11.57 -3.05
CA PHE A 3 -2.34 10.32 -2.27
C PHE A 3 -3.56 9.46 -2.66
N VAL A 4 -3.63 8.21 -2.19
CA VAL A 4 -4.74 7.31 -2.57
C VAL A 4 -5.96 7.53 -1.66
N ASP A 5 -5.80 7.25 -0.39
CA ASP A 5 -6.85 7.31 0.63
C ASP A 5 -6.18 7.46 2.00
N PRO A 6 -6.75 8.21 2.96
CA PRO A 6 -6.14 8.39 4.29
C PRO A 6 -5.80 7.08 5.01
N ASP A 7 -6.57 6.02 4.80
CA ASP A 7 -6.39 4.71 5.44
C ASP A 7 -5.52 3.74 4.62
N SER A 8 -4.99 4.18 3.45
CA SER A 8 -4.19 3.32 2.58
C SER A 8 -2.74 3.19 3.07
N THR A 9 -2.28 1.97 3.31
CA THR A 9 -0.87 1.71 3.67
C THR A 9 0.06 2.10 2.52
N SER A 10 -0.13 1.54 1.33
CA SER A 10 0.74 1.78 0.16
C SER A 10 0.50 3.12 -0.52
N GLY A 11 -0.71 3.68 -0.38
CA GLY A 11 -1.10 4.92 -1.05
C GLY A 11 -1.05 6.17 -0.16
N ASN A 12 -0.79 6.04 1.14
CA ASN A 12 -0.72 7.16 2.07
C ASN A 12 0.32 6.95 3.17
N LEU A 13 0.20 5.93 4.04
CA LEU A 13 1.06 5.76 5.22
C LEU A 13 2.54 5.67 4.81
N VAL A 14 2.90 4.69 3.99
CA VAL A 14 4.29 4.47 3.57
C VAL A 14 4.85 5.68 2.81
N PRO A 15 4.19 6.22 1.77
CA PRO A 15 4.70 7.41 1.08
C PRO A 15 4.86 8.64 1.99
N THR A 16 3.94 8.87 2.92
CA THR A 16 4.02 9.98 3.88
C THR A 16 5.26 9.83 4.77
N ALA A 17 5.47 8.65 5.39
CA ALA A 17 6.61 8.41 6.25
C ALA A 17 7.95 8.52 5.50
N GLU A 18 8.04 7.97 4.29
CA GLU A 18 9.25 8.01 3.48
C GLU A 18 9.58 9.43 2.98
N ILE A 19 8.57 10.24 2.63
CA ILE A 19 8.78 11.66 2.30
C ILE A 19 9.30 12.43 3.52
N ILE A 20 8.71 12.23 4.70
CA ILE A 20 9.21 12.85 5.95
C ILE A 20 10.68 12.49 6.18
N GLN A 21 11.05 11.23 6.02
CA GLN A 21 12.44 10.78 6.18
C GLN A 21 13.38 11.31 5.11
N ALA A 22 12.91 11.46 3.87
CA ALA A 22 13.73 11.95 2.76
C ALA A 22 14.04 13.45 2.85
N PHE A 23 13.24 14.22 3.57
CA PHE A 23 13.37 15.67 3.70
C PHE A 23 13.47 16.12 5.17
N PRO A 24 14.51 15.66 5.92
CA PRO A 24 14.61 15.89 7.37
C PRO A 24 14.75 17.37 7.76
N ASP A 25 15.28 18.20 6.87
CA ASP A 25 15.48 19.64 7.10
C ASP A 25 14.20 20.46 6.96
N GLU A 26 13.14 19.90 6.34
CA GLU A 26 11.86 20.57 6.10
C GLU A 26 10.91 20.51 7.28
N ASN A 27 11.24 19.75 8.34
CA ASN A 27 10.39 19.53 9.52
C ASN A 27 8.96 19.13 9.13
N LEU A 28 8.85 18.14 8.22
CA LEU A 28 7.57 17.63 7.72
C LEU A 28 6.87 16.77 8.76
N ASP A 29 5.57 16.83 8.70
CA ASP A 29 4.63 15.93 9.36
C ASP A 29 3.49 15.57 8.41
N SER A 30 2.59 14.70 8.82
CA SER A 30 1.46 14.27 7.99
C SER A 30 0.57 15.47 7.61
N ASP A 31 0.32 16.39 8.53
CA ASP A 31 -0.54 17.56 8.29
C ASP A 31 0.03 18.46 7.20
N LYS A 32 1.33 18.75 7.22
CA LYS A 32 2.00 19.56 6.19
C LYS A 32 1.97 18.87 4.84
N LEU A 33 2.16 17.55 4.78
CA LEU A 33 2.12 16.80 3.53
C LEU A 33 0.71 16.73 2.94
N HIS A 34 -0.34 16.84 3.76
CA HIS A 34 -1.73 16.81 3.33
C HIS A 34 -2.38 18.20 3.23
N THR A 35 -1.63 19.27 3.47
CA THR A 35 -2.11 20.65 3.37
C THR A 35 -1.61 21.32 2.10
N ASN A 36 -2.54 21.90 1.31
CA ASN A 36 -2.18 22.66 0.11
C ASN A 36 -1.28 23.85 0.44
N GLY A 37 -0.18 23.98 -0.27
CA GLY A 37 0.73 25.12 -0.17
C GLY A 37 1.78 25.00 0.92
N ASP A 38 1.78 23.93 1.74
CA ASP A 38 2.83 23.73 2.73
C ASP A 38 4.07 23.07 2.08
N PHE A 39 4.04 21.80 1.76
CA PHE A 39 5.14 21.14 1.05
C PHE A 39 4.82 20.96 -0.44
N PHE A 40 3.63 20.49 -0.75
CA PHE A 40 3.13 20.43 -2.13
C PHE A 40 2.23 21.64 -2.42
N GLU A 41 2.31 22.20 -3.62
CA GLU A 41 1.43 23.29 -4.05
C GLU A 41 -0.05 22.89 -3.95
N ALA A 42 -0.37 21.68 -4.40
CA ALA A 42 -1.70 21.10 -4.31
C ALA A 42 -1.64 19.64 -3.90
N VAL A 43 -2.54 19.26 -3.00
CA VAL A 43 -2.69 17.89 -2.49
C VAL A 43 -4.15 17.46 -2.60
N SER A 44 -4.36 16.19 -2.94
CA SER A 44 -5.67 15.57 -2.99
C SER A 44 -5.56 14.08 -2.65
N PHE A 45 -6.72 13.45 -2.47
CA PHE A 45 -6.84 11.99 -2.40
C PHE A 45 -7.58 11.50 -3.65
N SER A 46 -6.98 10.56 -4.36
CA SER A 46 -7.53 10.03 -5.62
C SER A 46 -8.64 8.98 -5.42
N GLY A 47 -8.76 8.43 -4.20
CA GLY A 47 -9.72 7.40 -3.84
C GLY A 47 -9.34 5.98 -4.26
N SER A 48 -8.41 5.82 -5.19
CA SER A 48 -7.85 4.51 -5.57
C SER A 48 -6.53 4.65 -6.31
N HIS A 49 -5.70 3.59 -6.30
CA HIS A 49 -4.46 3.56 -7.09
C HIS A 49 -4.71 3.75 -8.58
N GLN A 50 -5.79 3.16 -9.12
CA GLN A 50 -6.17 3.30 -10.52
C GLN A 50 -6.52 4.76 -10.87
N ALA A 51 -7.30 5.42 -10.02
CA ALA A 51 -7.65 6.82 -10.24
C ALA A 51 -6.43 7.74 -10.15
N GLY A 52 -5.52 7.48 -9.21
CA GLY A 52 -4.23 8.19 -9.10
C GLY A 52 -3.38 8.01 -10.36
N LEU A 53 -3.23 6.76 -10.85
CA LEU A 53 -2.51 6.49 -12.09
C LEU A 53 -3.11 7.25 -13.27
N GLN A 54 -4.43 7.23 -13.42
CA GLN A 54 -5.10 7.95 -14.50
C GLN A 54 -4.91 9.48 -14.39
N ALA A 55 -4.88 10.02 -13.18
CA ALA A 55 -4.65 11.45 -12.96
C ALA A 55 -3.24 11.88 -13.38
N VAL A 56 -2.20 11.09 -13.03
CA VAL A 56 -0.82 11.42 -13.44
C VAL A 56 -0.61 11.22 -14.94
N VAL A 57 -1.18 10.18 -15.54
CA VAL A 57 -1.10 9.94 -16.99
C VAL A 57 -1.75 11.07 -17.80
N LYS A 58 -2.86 11.64 -17.29
CA LYS A 58 -3.52 12.80 -17.91
C LYS A 58 -2.83 14.14 -17.64
N GLY A 59 -1.91 14.19 -16.69
CA GLY A 59 -1.26 15.42 -16.26
C GLY A 59 -2.11 16.28 -15.32
N ASP A 60 -3.14 15.70 -14.71
CA ASP A 60 -3.96 16.38 -13.69
C ASP A 60 -3.19 16.56 -12.37
N VAL A 61 -2.23 15.66 -12.10
CA VAL A 61 -1.28 15.72 -10.97
C VAL A 61 0.11 15.29 -11.43
N ASP A 62 1.15 15.71 -10.72
CA ASP A 62 2.54 15.43 -11.09
C ASP A 62 3.07 14.12 -10.47
N VAL A 63 2.58 13.77 -9.28
CA VAL A 63 3.09 12.62 -8.50
C VAL A 63 1.94 11.89 -7.81
N VAL A 64 2.02 10.56 -7.84
CA VAL A 64 1.09 9.66 -7.12
C VAL A 64 1.86 8.48 -6.53
N PRO A 65 1.53 7.99 -5.34
CA PRO A 65 1.95 6.68 -4.89
C PRO A 65 1.04 5.61 -5.54
N ILE A 66 1.64 4.51 -5.92
CA ILE A 66 0.90 3.41 -6.52
C ILE A 66 1.50 2.07 -6.08
N SER A 67 0.65 1.08 -5.82
CA SER A 67 1.11 -0.30 -5.66
C SER A 67 1.69 -0.81 -6.98
N ASP A 68 2.84 -1.47 -6.93
CA ASP A 68 3.52 -2.11 -8.05
C ASP A 68 2.60 -3.11 -8.77
N GLN A 69 1.84 -3.91 -8.01
CA GLN A 69 0.88 -4.87 -8.55
C GLN A 69 -0.24 -4.19 -9.35
N ILE A 70 -0.75 -3.05 -8.85
CA ILE A 70 -1.78 -2.30 -9.56
C ILE A 70 -1.19 -1.67 -10.81
N LEU A 71 0.00 -1.07 -10.75
CA LEU A 71 0.66 -0.52 -11.93
C LEU A 71 0.86 -1.59 -13.00
N ALA A 72 1.39 -2.76 -12.64
CA ALA A 72 1.58 -3.88 -13.56
C ALA A 72 0.26 -4.35 -14.16
N SER A 73 -0.80 -4.45 -13.35
CA SER A 73 -2.14 -4.84 -13.81
C SER A 73 -2.75 -3.83 -14.79
N GLU A 74 -2.63 -2.53 -14.51
CA GLU A 74 -3.18 -1.47 -15.37
C GLU A 74 -2.45 -1.41 -16.72
N ILE A 75 -1.13 -1.64 -16.74
CA ILE A 75 -0.35 -1.76 -17.97
C ILE A 75 -0.78 -3.02 -18.75
N ALA A 76 -0.90 -4.17 -18.09
CA ALA A 76 -1.32 -5.42 -18.73
C ALA A 76 -2.75 -5.35 -19.32
N ASN A 77 -3.63 -4.58 -18.69
CA ASN A 77 -5.00 -4.34 -19.16
C ASN A 77 -5.10 -3.24 -20.25
N GLY A 78 -3.99 -2.56 -20.57
CA GLY A 78 -3.98 -1.49 -21.57
C GLY A 78 -4.57 -0.16 -21.09
N ASN A 79 -4.71 0.01 -19.77
CA ASN A 79 -5.21 1.26 -19.15
C ASN A 79 -4.09 2.30 -18.95
N ALA A 80 -2.84 1.87 -19.05
CA ALA A 80 -1.65 2.70 -19.14
C ALA A 80 -0.60 1.98 -20.00
N ALA A 81 0.36 2.71 -20.56
CA ALA A 81 1.47 2.13 -21.31
C ALA A 81 2.78 2.20 -20.50
N GLU A 82 3.71 1.29 -20.79
CA GLU A 82 5.09 1.43 -20.29
C GLU A 82 5.64 2.78 -20.77
N GLY A 83 6.12 3.60 -19.83
CA GLY A 83 6.66 4.91 -20.14
C GLY A 83 5.69 6.09 -20.04
N ASP A 84 4.38 5.85 -19.81
CA ASP A 84 3.44 6.94 -19.48
C ASP A 84 3.76 7.60 -18.14
N VAL A 85 4.40 6.85 -17.24
CA VAL A 85 4.85 7.32 -15.94
C VAL A 85 6.32 6.97 -15.71
N LYS A 86 6.99 7.74 -14.88
CA LYS A 86 8.34 7.47 -14.40
C LYS A 86 8.30 7.12 -12.92
N ILE A 87 8.82 5.94 -12.56
CA ILE A 87 9.05 5.60 -11.16
C ILE A 87 10.23 6.45 -10.65
N ILE A 88 10.00 7.22 -9.60
CA ILE A 88 10.99 8.11 -8.98
C ILE A 88 11.52 7.56 -7.66
N HIS A 89 10.78 6.66 -7.03
CA HIS A 89 11.14 5.99 -5.78
C HIS A 89 10.38 4.66 -5.65
N GLU A 90 11.00 3.67 -5.03
CA GLU A 90 10.40 2.40 -4.65
C GLU A 90 10.60 2.20 -3.14
N SER A 91 9.51 1.93 -2.42
CA SER A 91 9.54 1.61 -0.98
C SER A 91 10.10 0.22 -0.71
N GLY A 92 10.39 -0.08 0.55
CA GLY A 92 10.52 -1.44 1.04
C GLY A 92 9.26 -2.28 0.77
N ALA A 93 9.38 -3.60 0.89
CA ALA A 93 8.24 -4.50 0.70
C ALA A 93 7.18 -4.28 1.78
N ILE A 94 5.93 -4.08 1.36
CA ILE A 94 4.79 -3.97 2.26
C ILE A 94 4.24 -5.39 2.49
N PRO A 95 4.13 -5.88 3.74
CA PRO A 95 3.55 -7.18 4.01
C PRO A 95 2.10 -7.24 3.52
N ALA A 96 1.67 -8.42 3.08
CA ALA A 96 0.28 -8.67 2.73
C ALA A 96 -0.64 -8.54 3.95
N GLU A 97 -1.92 -8.31 3.70
CA GLU A 97 -2.94 -8.17 4.75
C GLU A 97 -3.07 -9.46 5.56
N ALA A 98 -3.04 -9.34 6.90
CA ALA A 98 -3.23 -10.47 7.80
C ALA A 98 -4.71 -10.81 7.96
N MET A 99 -5.04 -12.09 7.92
CA MET A 99 -6.28 -12.60 8.50
C MET A 99 -6.15 -12.69 10.01
N VAL A 100 -7.00 -11.97 10.73
CA VAL A 100 -7.00 -11.96 12.18
C VAL A 100 -8.24 -12.67 12.74
N VAL A 101 -8.05 -13.43 13.82
CA VAL A 101 -9.13 -14.13 14.52
C VAL A 101 -9.32 -13.45 15.87
N ALA A 102 -10.55 -13.07 16.19
CA ALA A 102 -10.87 -12.42 17.44
C ALA A 102 -10.60 -13.32 18.66
N GLU A 103 -10.25 -12.73 19.79
CA GLU A 103 -9.86 -13.43 21.01
C GLU A 103 -10.95 -14.38 21.54
N HIS A 104 -12.23 -14.05 21.35
CA HIS A 104 -13.35 -14.85 21.82
C HIS A 104 -13.62 -16.11 20.99
N VAL A 105 -12.98 -16.29 19.83
CA VAL A 105 -13.11 -17.52 19.02
C VAL A 105 -12.38 -18.65 19.74
N ASP A 106 -13.06 -19.78 19.90
CA ASP A 106 -12.51 -20.95 20.59
C ASP A 106 -11.31 -21.56 19.86
N GLN A 107 -10.47 -22.25 20.63
CA GLN A 107 -9.20 -22.80 20.15
C GLN A 107 -9.39 -23.79 18.99
N GLU A 108 -10.40 -24.66 19.08
CA GLU A 108 -10.66 -25.67 18.04
C GLU A 108 -10.99 -25.02 16.69
N THR A 109 -11.80 -23.94 16.73
CA THR A 109 -12.13 -23.17 15.51
C THR A 109 -10.90 -22.45 14.95
N ARG A 110 -10.04 -21.88 15.79
CA ARG A 110 -8.79 -21.25 15.33
C ARG A 110 -7.89 -22.26 14.64
N GLU A 111 -7.65 -23.42 15.25
CA GLU A 111 -6.81 -24.47 14.68
C GLU A 111 -7.34 -24.95 13.33
N LYS A 112 -8.65 -25.18 13.20
CA LYS A 112 -9.28 -25.55 11.93
C LYS A 112 -9.13 -24.48 10.84
N LEU A 113 -9.27 -23.21 11.20
CA LEU A 113 -9.07 -22.11 10.25
C LEU A 113 -7.62 -22.04 9.79
N THR A 114 -6.67 -22.14 10.70
CA THR A 114 -5.24 -22.16 10.37
C THR A 114 -4.89 -23.32 9.47
N GLU A 115 -5.32 -24.54 9.82
CA GLU A 115 -5.08 -25.75 9.01
C GLU A 115 -5.70 -25.61 7.60
N PHE A 116 -6.94 -25.11 7.51
CA PHE A 116 -7.61 -24.90 6.23
C PHE A 116 -6.85 -23.87 5.36
N LEU A 117 -6.48 -22.71 5.91
CA LEU A 117 -5.83 -21.64 5.16
C LEU A 117 -4.41 -22.05 4.74
N THR A 118 -3.60 -22.55 5.67
CA THR A 118 -2.22 -22.96 5.36
C THR A 118 -2.14 -24.18 4.44
N GLY A 119 -3.18 -25.02 4.45
CA GLY A 119 -3.34 -26.13 3.51
C GLY A 119 -4.00 -25.78 2.18
N TYR A 120 -4.44 -24.52 1.99
CA TYR A 120 -5.15 -24.11 0.78
C TYR A 120 -4.20 -23.96 -0.40
N ASP A 121 -4.36 -24.81 -1.43
CA ASP A 121 -3.43 -24.93 -2.57
C ASP A 121 -4.07 -24.65 -3.94
N ASN A 122 -5.23 -23.99 -3.97
CA ASN A 122 -5.92 -23.67 -5.22
C ASN A 122 -5.12 -22.61 -6.03
N GLU A 123 -4.30 -23.07 -6.96
CA GLU A 123 -3.45 -22.21 -7.79
C GLU A 123 -4.25 -21.19 -8.62
N ALA A 124 -5.44 -21.57 -9.11
CA ALA A 124 -6.30 -20.65 -9.85
C ALA A 124 -6.74 -19.45 -8.99
N TYR A 125 -6.99 -19.66 -7.69
CA TYR A 125 -7.29 -18.58 -6.75
C TYR A 125 -6.12 -17.61 -6.63
N PHE A 126 -4.91 -18.09 -6.43
CA PHE A 126 -3.73 -17.24 -6.29
C PHE A 126 -3.37 -16.54 -7.60
N THR A 127 -3.53 -17.20 -8.73
CA THR A 127 -3.22 -16.63 -10.05
C THR A 127 -4.30 -15.66 -10.53
N ASP A 128 -5.58 -16.05 -10.46
CA ASP A 128 -6.67 -15.32 -11.13
C ASP A 128 -7.34 -14.29 -10.22
N VAL A 129 -7.38 -14.53 -8.90
CA VAL A 129 -8.03 -13.65 -7.92
C VAL A 129 -7.00 -12.78 -7.22
N ILE A 130 -6.01 -13.39 -6.57
CA ILE A 130 -4.96 -12.67 -5.83
C ILE A 130 -3.95 -12.02 -6.78
N LYS A 131 -3.81 -12.51 -8.01
CA LYS A 131 -2.83 -12.05 -9.02
C LYS A 131 -1.37 -12.30 -8.62
N LEU A 132 -1.12 -13.26 -7.75
CA LEU A 132 0.21 -13.68 -7.28
C LEU A 132 0.38 -15.20 -7.49
N PRO A 133 0.77 -15.64 -8.69
CA PRO A 133 1.02 -17.05 -8.96
C PRO A 133 2.06 -17.63 -7.99
N GLY A 134 1.76 -18.79 -7.41
CA GLY A 134 2.63 -19.46 -6.45
C GLY A 134 2.53 -18.93 -5.00
N ALA A 135 1.76 -17.88 -4.74
CA ALA A 135 1.49 -17.43 -3.38
C ALA A 135 0.77 -18.51 -2.55
N ARG A 136 0.93 -18.43 -1.24
CA ARG A 136 0.26 -19.32 -0.27
C ARG A 136 -0.04 -18.53 1.00
N PHE A 137 -1.08 -18.97 1.72
CA PHE A 137 -1.29 -18.49 3.08
C PHE A 137 -0.24 -19.10 4.00
N VAL A 138 0.35 -18.28 4.83
CA VAL A 138 1.35 -18.66 5.83
C VAL A 138 0.94 -18.10 7.19
N GLU A 139 1.37 -18.76 8.27
CA GLU A 139 1.25 -18.16 9.59
C GLU A 139 2.15 -16.93 9.69
N CYS A 140 1.66 -15.90 10.34
CA CYS A 140 2.38 -14.65 10.58
C CYS A 140 2.13 -14.14 12.00
N ASP A 141 3.00 -13.27 12.46
CA ASP A 141 2.84 -12.58 13.72
C ASP A 141 3.21 -11.09 13.61
N MET A 142 3.17 -10.37 14.71
CA MET A 142 3.43 -8.92 14.72
C MET A 142 4.85 -8.56 14.26
N SER A 143 5.82 -9.47 14.35
CA SER A 143 7.18 -9.20 13.89
C SER A 143 7.29 -9.08 12.36
N ASP A 144 6.38 -9.71 11.63
CA ASP A 144 6.31 -9.58 10.18
C ASP A 144 5.84 -8.18 9.72
N TYR A 145 5.29 -7.38 10.64
CA TYR A 145 4.77 -6.04 10.40
C TYR A 145 5.56 -4.93 11.08
N GLU A 146 6.71 -5.23 11.73
CA GLU A 146 7.49 -4.25 12.49
C GLU A 146 7.84 -3.01 11.67
N GLU A 147 8.25 -3.17 10.42
CA GLU A 147 8.60 -2.03 9.55
C GLU A 147 7.43 -1.07 9.34
N ILE A 148 6.23 -1.60 9.08
CA ILE A 148 5.02 -0.77 8.91
C ILE A 148 4.61 -0.12 10.24
N ILE A 149 4.77 -0.82 11.36
CA ILE A 149 4.52 -0.27 12.70
C ILE A 149 5.46 0.90 12.98
N GLU A 150 6.75 0.79 12.66
CA GLU A 150 7.71 1.88 12.84
C GLU A 150 7.40 3.07 11.93
N LEU A 151 7.05 2.84 10.64
CA LEU A 151 6.61 3.91 9.74
C LEU A 151 5.36 4.62 10.27
N ASN A 152 4.41 3.87 10.83
CA ASN A 152 3.21 4.45 11.43
C ASN A 152 3.52 5.35 12.65
N LYS A 153 4.55 5.03 13.44
CA LYS A 153 4.99 5.88 14.55
C LYS A 153 5.54 7.22 14.03
N ILE A 154 6.30 7.24 12.94
CA ILE A 154 6.84 8.47 12.34
C ILE A 154 5.72 9.46 12.02
N ILE A 155 4.56 8.96 11.58
CA ILE A 155 3.41 9.80 11.21
C ILE A 155 2.64 10.28 12.43
N ASN A 156 2.59 9.49 13.52
CA ASN A 156 1.71 9.71 14.67
C ASN A 156 2.44 10.21 15.94
N ASP A 157 3.76 10.30 15.94
CA ASP A 157 4.56 10.72 17.11
C ASP A 157 4.77 12.26 17.20
N PHE A 158 3.84 13.05 16.63
CA PHE A 158 3.83 14.51 16.74
C PHE A 158 2.66 15.03 17.56
#